data_9ab8d483ab7a43d74e3baf5ac2d7a4cb
#
_entry.id   9ab8d483ab7a43d74e3baf5ac2d7a4cb
#
_cell.length_a   1.000
_cell.length_b   1.000
_cell.length_c   1.000
_cell.angle_alpha   90.00
_cell.angle_beta   90.00
_cell.angle_gamma   90.00
#
_symmetry.space_group_name_H-M   'P 1'
#
loop_
_entity.id
_entity.type
_entity.pdbx_description
1 polymer ?
#
loop_
_entity_poly.entity_id
_entity_poly.type
_entity_poly.pdbx_seq_one_letter_code
_entity_poly.pdbx_strand_id
1 'polypeptide(L)'
;MASSTGKRNSKIQHTVIETAPKATLLMLLTGLFILLIGTLIIQNSDSPVALSSALACLALYFGAAVGGCFCAARLNERMMIGCSLTSSSLLCVILIIAKAFVAAPETTKGFAISLICHLLVPACAVLGAVICNHVKTNKEIKNRKAHYRRKK
;
A
#
# COMPACT_ATOMS: atom_id res chain seq x y z
N MET A 1 -36.97 -10.91 -8.34
CA MET A 1 -35.99 -9.79 -8.21
C MET A 1 -34.64 -10.13 -7.53
N ALA A 2 -34.30 -11.38 -7.25
CA ALA A 2 -33.08 -11.79 -6.54
C ALA A 2 -31.84 -12.08 -7.44
N SER A 3 -31.99 -12.12 -8.78
CA SER A 3 -30.90 -12.56 -9.69
C SER A 3 -29.87 -11.48 -10.05
N SER A 4 -30.17 -10.20 -9.88
CA SER A 4 -29.25 -9.13 -10.31
C SER A 4 -28.13 -8.83 -9.29
N THR A 5 -28.38 -9.08 -8.00
CA THR A 5 -27.44 -8.81 -6.91
C THR A 5 -26.24 -9.79 -6.91
N GLY A 6 -26.48 -11.05 -7.25
CA GLY A 6 -25.43 -12.08 -7.30
C GLY A 6 -24.40 -11.83 -8.41
N LYS A 7 -24.85 -11.41 -9.59
CA LYS A 7 -23.98 -11.11 -10.74
C LYS A 7 -23.11 -9.87 -10.52
N ARG A 8 -23.62 -8.89 -9.76
CA ARG A 8 -22.88 -7.67 -9.44
C ARG A 8 -21.79 -7.93 -8.41
N ASN A 9 -22.06 -8.76 -7.39
CA ASN A 9 -21.09 -9.13 -6.37
C ASN A 9 -19.94 -9.99 -6.96
N SER A 10 -20.22 -10.92 -7.87
CA SER A 10 -19.16 -11.73 -8.51
C SER A 10 -18.19 -10.88 -9.34
N LYS A 11 -18.70 -9.89 -10.10
CA LYS A 11 -17.89 -8.99 -10.90
C LYS A 11 -17.02 -8.07 -10.04
N ILE A 12 -17.52 -7.67 -8.85
CA ILE A 12 -16.81 -6.87 -7.87
C ILE A 12 -15.64 -7.67 -7.27
N GLN A 13 -15.91 -8.90 -6.83
CA GLN A 13 -14.88 -9.79 -6.27
C GLN A 13 -13.78 -10.09 -7.28
N HIS A 14 -14.11 -10.36 -8.53
CA HIS A 14 -13.14 -10.62 -9.59
C HIS A 14 -12.18 -9.43 -9.80
N THR A 15 -12.69 -8.21 -9.80
CA THR A 15 -11.86 -7.01 -9.96
C THR A 15 -10.91 -6.78 -8.79
N VAL A 16 -11.32 -7.08 -7.54
CA VAL A 16 -10.46 -6.97 -6.37
C VAL A 16 -9.38 -8.05 -6.38
N ILE A 17 -9.74 -9.29 -6.71
CA ILE A 17 -8.81 -10.43 -6.80
C ILE A 17 -7.72 -10.19 -7.85
N GLU A 18 -8.04 -9.55 -8.97
CA GLU A 18 -7.04 -9.21 -10.00
C GLU A 18 -6.18 -8.00 -9.62
N THR A 19 -6.73 -7.04 -8.88
CA THR A 19 -6.04 -5.78 -8.57
C THR A 19 -5.13 -5.93 -7.35
N ALA A 20 -5.51 -6.73 -6.35
CA ALA A 20 -4.75 -6.90 -5.12
C ALA A 20 -3.32 -7.44 -5.34
N PRO A 21 -3.06 -8.50 -6.13
CA PRO A 21 -1.70 -8.98 -6.35
C PRO A 21 -0.84 -7.97 -7.13
N LYS A 22 -1.44 -7.23 -8.07
CA LYS A 22 -0.75 -6.15 -8.79
C LYS A 22 -0.35 -5.00 -7.86
N ALA A 23 -1.22 -4.64 -6.93
CA ALA A 23 -0.93 -3.64 -5.92
C ALA A 23 0.17 -4.13 -4.96
N THR A 24 0.13 -5.39 -4.52
CA THR A 24 1.17 -6.00 -3.68
C THR A 24 2.53 -6.02 -4.38
N LEU A 25 2.57 -6.37 -5.66
CA LEU A 25 3.79 -6.34 -6.46
C LEU A 25 4.34 -4.91 -6.55
N LEU A 26 3.48 -3.93 -6.78
CA LEU A 26 3.87 -2.52 -6.82
C LEU A 26 4.42 -2.04 -5.48
N MET A 27 3.81 -2.45 -4.35
CA MET A 27 4.32 -2.17 -3.00
C MET A 27 5.74 -2.70 -2.82
N LEU A 28 5.97 -3.97 -3.21
CA LEU A 28 7.29 -4.61 -3.13
C LEU A 28 8.33 -3.90 -4.00
N LEU A 29 8.00 -3.61 -5.25
CA LEU A 29 8.92 -2.93 -6.17
C LEU A 29 9.28 -1.54 -5.66
N THR A 30 8.29 -0.77 -5.19
CA THR A 30 8.52 0.57 -4.63
C THR A 30 9.38 0.49 -3.36
N GLY A 31 9.10 -0.45 -2.47
CA GLY A 31 9.89 -0.68 -1.27
C GLY A 31 11.35 -1.04 -1.58
N LEU A 32 11.57 -1.98 -2.51
CA LEU A 32 12.90 -2.36 -2.97
C LEU A 32 13.66 -1.19 -3.60
N PHE A 33 12.98 -0.37 -4.39
CA PHE A 33 13.60 0.80 -5.01
C PHE A 33 14.07 1.83 -3.98
N ILE A 34 13.24 2.09 -2.96
CA ILE A 34 13.59 2.99 -1.85
C ILE A 34 14.77 2.41 -1.04
N LEU A 35 14.76 1.09 -0.77
CA LEU A 35 15.85 0.42 -0.07
C LEU A 35 17.16 0.52 -0.87
N LEU A 36 17.12 0.32 -2.19
CA LEU A 36 18.28 0.39 -3.04
C LEU A 36 18.92 1.78 -3.04
N ILE A 37 18.11 2.83 -3.22
CA ILE A 37 18.61 4.22 -3.16
C ILE A 37 19.09 4.56 -1.74
N GLY A 38 18.32 4.19 -0.74
CA GLY A 38 18.63 4.49 0.65
C GLY A 38 19.90 3.81 1.13
N THR A 39 20.19 2.57 0.73
CA THR A 39 21.43 1.88 1.07
C THR A 39 22.66 2.58 0.48
N LEU A 40 22.56 3.12 -0.73
CA LEU A 40 23.65 3.90 -1.33
C LEU A 40 23.93 5.18 -0.52
N ILE A 41 22.91 5.81 0.04
CA ILE A 41 23.06 7.01 0.87
C ILE A 41 23.65 6.64 2.23
N ILE A 42 23.19 5.55 2.85
CA ILE A 42 23.63 5.13 4.19
C ILE A 42 25.08 4.65 4.21
N GLN A 43 25.58 4.06 3.12
CA GLN A 43 26.98 3.63 3.03
C GLN A 43 27.98 4.76 3.27
N ASN A 44 27.59 6.00 3.00
CA ASN A 44 28.43 7.19 3.20
C ASN A 44 28.15 7.90 4.55
N SER A 45 27.41 7.27 5.46
CA SER A 45 27.03 7.85 6.77
C SER A 45 27.89 7.28 7.90
N ASP A 46 28.10 8.08 8.95
CA ASP A 46 28.88 7.71 10.14
C ASP A 46 28.23 6.63 11.00
N SER A 47 26.92 6.38 10.85
CA SER A 47 26.18 5.38 11.64
C SER A 47 25.22 4.53 10.78
N PRO A 48 25.73 3.63 9.92
CA PRO A 48 24.94 2.90 8.95
C PRO A 48 23.91 1.94 9.59
N VAL A 49 24.22 1.34 10.73
CA VAL A 49 23.35 0.36 11.40
C VAL A 49 22.08 1.00 11.98
N ALA A 50 22.20 2.17 12.60
CA ALA A 50 21.04 2.88 13.19
C ALA A 50 20.08 3.38 12.09
N LEU A 51 20.62 3.84 10.98
CA LEU A 51 19.84 4.36 9.86
C LEU A 51 19.17 3.25 9.04
N SER A 52 19.72 2.04 9.00
CA SER A 52 19.18 0.93 8.21
C SER A 52 17.78 0.50 8.65
N SER A 53 17.52 0.46 9.96
CA SER A 53 16.20 0.10 10.48
C SER A 53 15.14 1.15 10.16
N ALA A 54 15.49 2.42 10.30
CA ALA A 54 14.60 3.53 9.96
C ALA A 54 14.27 3.55 8.45
N LEU A 55 15.29 3.32 7.61
CA LEU A 55 15.11 3.21 6.17
C LEU A 55 14.19 2.05 5.77
N ALA A 56 14.34 0.88 6.41
CA ALA A 56 13.50 -0.27 6.14
C ALA A 56 12.02 0.02 6.47
N CYS A 57 11.74 0.64 7.62
CA CYS A 57 10.39 1.07 7.98
C CYS A 57 9.83 2.10 6.99
N LEU A 58 10.63 3.09 6.62
CA LEU A 58 10.22 4.12 5.67
C LEU A 58 9.89 3.52 4.30
N ALA A 59 10.73 2.63 3.79
CA ALA A 59 10.52 1.93 2.53
C ALA A 59 9.22 1.10 2.54
N LEU A 60 8.97 0.41 3.65
CA LEU A 60 7.78 -0.41 3.83
C LEU A 60 6.49 0.42 3.86
N TYR A 61 6.45 1.49 4.65
CA TYR A 61 5.27 2.32 4.79
C TYR A 61 4.99 3.16 3.53
N PHE A 62 6.03 3.69 2.91
CA PHE A 62 5.88 4.44 1.67
C PHE A 62 5.45 3.52 0.52
N GLY A 63 6.03 2.33 0.42
CA GLY A 63 5.60 1.30 -0.53
C GLY A 63 4.12 0.94 -0.35
N ALA A 64 3.68 0.73 0.91
CA ALA A 64 2.29 0.45 1.23
C ALA A 64 1.36 1.61 0.82
N ALA A 65 1.74 2.86 1.09
CA ALA A 65 0.95 4.03 0.68
C ALA A 65 0.80 4.14 -0.84
N VAL A 66 1.88 3.90 -1.60
CA VAL A 66 1.85 3.89 -3.08
C VAL A 66 0.93 2.79 -3.61
N GLY A 67 0.97 1.59 -3.06
CA GLY A 67 0.04 0.52 -3.42
C GLY A 67 -1.41 0.85 -3.09
N GLY A 68 -1.67 1.52 -1.97
CA GLY A 68 -2.99 2.06 -1.63
C GLY A 68 -3.48 3.09 -2.64
N CYS A 69 -2.62 4.01 -3.06
CA CYS A 69 -2.91 4.97 -4.13
C CYS A 69 -3.26 4.28 -5.46
N PHE A 70 -2.55 3.21 -5.79
CA PHE A 70 -2.84 2.40 -6.98
C PHE A 70 -4.24 1.76 -6.91
N CYS A 71 -4.63 1.21 -5.75
CA CYS A 71 -5.99 0.68 -5.55
C CYS A 71 -7.04 1.77 -5.74
N ALA A 72 -6.83 2.97 -5.19
CA ALA A 72 -7.76 4.11 -5.35
C ALA A 72 -7.85 4.62 -6.80
N ALA A 73 -6.76 4.55 -7.56
CA ALA A 73 -6.76 4.94 -8.97
C ALA A 73 -7.57 3.98 -9.85
N ARG A 74 -7.59 2.69 -9.51
CA ARG A 74 -8.21 1.62 -10.31
C ARG A 74 -9.62 1.26 -9.88
N LEU A 75 -9.95 1.46 -8.61
CA LEU A 75 -11.20 0.99 -8.00
C LEU A 75 -12.09 2.15 -7.55
N ASN A 76 -13.38 1.81 -7.39
CA ASN A 76 -14.35 2.73 -6.79
C ASN A 76 -14.13 2.84 -5.27
N GLU A 77 -14.61 3.93 -4.69
CA GLU A 77 -14.43 4.28 -3.28
C GLU A 77 -14.73 3.14 -2.29
N ARG A 78 -15.80 2.38 -2.51
CA ARG A 78 -16.18 1.24 -1.66
C ARG A 78 -15.23 0.05 -1.74
N MET A 79 -14.55 -0.13 -2.87
CA MET A 79 -13.69 -1.29 -3.13
C MET A 79 -12.22 -1.00 -2.87
N MET A 80 -11.80 0.27 -2.94
CA MET A 80 -10.40 0.66 -2.76
C MET A 80 -9.87 0.30 -1.37
N ILE A 81 -10.68 0.48 -0.31
CA ILE A 81 -10.30 0.17 1.06
C ILE A 81 -10.12 -1.33 1.23
N GLY A 82 -11.08 -2.12 0.77
CA GLY A 82 -10.97 -3.59 0.81
C GLY A 82 -9.77 -4.11 0.04
N CYS A 83 -9.51 -3.56 -1.17
CA CYS A 83 -8.36 -3.95 -1.97
C CYS A 83 -7.03 -3.54 -1.32
N SER A 84 -6.93 -2.33 -0.75
CA SER A 84 -5.72 -1.88 -0.06
C SER A 84 -5.43 -2.68 1.19
N LEU A 85 -6.45 -3.08 1.96
CA LEU A 85 -6.30 -4.00 3.10
C LEU A 85 -5.85 -5.38 2.65
N THR A 86 -6.46 -5.95 1.61
CA THR A 86 -6.09 -7.27 1.10
C THR A 86 -4.66 -7.28 0.56
N SER A 87 -4.27 -6.28 -0.23
CA SER A 87 -2.91 -6.20 -0.79
C SER A 87 -1.84 -5.98 0.27
N SER A 88 -2.10 -5.15 1.29
CA SER A 88 -1.17 -4.94 2.40
C SER A 88 -1.07 -6.16 3.33
N SER A 89 -2.17 -6.90 3.53
CA SER A 89 -2.15 -8.17 4.27
C SER A 89 -1.33 -9.23 3.54
N LEU A 90 -1.47 -9.34 2.22
CA LEU A 90 -0.62 -10.21 1.39
C LEU A 90 0.86 -9.83 1.51
N LEU A 91 1.17 -8.54 1.46
CA LEU A 91 2.54 -8.06 1.67
C LEU A 91 3.08 -8.47 3.05
N CYS A 92 2.31 -8.28 4.12
CA CYS A 92 2.71 -8.71 5.47
C CYS A 92 2.97 -10.22 5.55
N VAL A 93 2.11 -11.04 4.94
CA VAL A 93 2.30 -12.51 4.91
C VAL A 93 3.60 -12.88 4.18
N ILE A 94 3.86 -12.26 3.02
CA ILE A 94 5.11 -12.50 2.27
C ILE A 94 6.33 -12.12 3.10
N LEU A 95 6.30 -10.97 3.80
CA LEU A 95 7.41 -10.52 4.64
C LEU A 95 7.62 -11.43 5.86
N ILE A 96 6.55 -11.89 6.50
CA ILE A 96 6.64 -12.84 7.62
C ILE A 96 7.24 -14.17 7.17
N ILE A 97 6.81 -14.69 6.02
CA ILE A 97 7.37 -15.92 5.44
C ILE A 97 8.85 -15.71 5.09
N ALA A 98 9.20 -14.62 4.40
CA ALA A 98 10.59 -14.30 4.07
C ALA A 98 11.46 -14.20 5.32
N LYS A 99 10.94 -13.60 6.38
CA LYS A 99 11.62 -13.48 7.67
C LYS A 99 11.85 -14.84 8.33
N ALA A 100 10.88 -15.75 8.27
CA ALA A 100 11.02 -17.10 8.82
C ALA A 100 12.15 -17.90 8.14
N PHE A 101 12.45 -17.62 6.87
CA PHE A 101 13.57 -18.28 6.15
C PHE A 101 14.93 -17.64 6.41
N VAL A 102 14.98 -16.37 6.77
CA VAL A 102 16.24 -15.59 6.87
C VAL A 102 16.67 -15.34 8.33
N ALA A 103 15.72 -15.38 9.27
CA ALA A 103 15.97 -14.89 10.63
C ALA A 103 16.76 -15.88 11.51
N ALA A 104 17.82 -15.34 12.09
CA ALA A 104 18.38 -15.84 13.35
C ALA A 104 17.36 -15.68 14.51
N PRO A 105 17.44 -16.47 15.60
CA PRO A 105 16.51 -16.38 16.72
C PRO A 105 16.49 -14.97 17.32
N GLU A 106 15.36 -14.28 17.15
CA GLU A 106 15.17 -12.95 17.69
C GLU A 106 14.84 -12.98 19.18
N THR A 107 15.30 -11.98 19.90
CA THR A 107 14.84 -11.71 21.26
C THR A 107 13.35 -11.36 21.26
N THR A 108 12.62 -11.75 22.31
CA THR A 108 11.15 -11.49 22.44
C THR A 108 10.78 -10.02 22.20
N LYS A 109 11.66 -9.07 22.59
CA LYS A 109 11.48 -7.64 22.35
C LYS A 109 11.56 -7.27 20.86
N GLY A 110 12.48 -7.86 20.12
CA GLY A 110 12.61 -7.64 18.68
C GLY A 110 11.40 -8.14 17.90
N PHE A 111 10.83 -9.27 18.31
CA PHE A 111 9.61 -9.82 17.72
C PHE A 111 8.40 -8.90 17.94
N ALA A 112 8.21 -8.36 19.15
CA ALA A 112 7.09 -7.46 19.44
C ALA A 112 7.17 -6.16 18.63
N ILE A 113 8.34 -5.55 18.50
CA ILE A 113 8.55 -4.34 17.69
C ILE A 113 8.25 -4.65 16.21
N SER A 114 8.74 -5.77 15.72
CA SER A 114 8.49 -6.20 14.35
C SER A 114 6.99 -6.40 14.07
N LEU A 115 6.24 -6.98 15.00
CA LEU A 115 4.80 -7.16 14.87
C LEU A 115 4.05 -5.83 14.78
N ILE A 116 4.41 -4.86 15.62
CA ILE A 116 3.82 -3.51 15.60
C ILE A 116 4.09 -2.83 14.25
N CYS A 117 5.32 -2.93 13.74
CA CYS A 117 5.65 -2.37 12.43
C CYS A 117 4.81 -2.99 11.31
N HIS A 118 4.55 -4.30 11.33
CA HIS A 118 3.70 -4.96 10.33
C HIS A 118 2.22 -4.56 10.45
N LEU A 119 1.71 -4.32 11.66
CA LEU A 119 0.35 -3.84 11.89
C LEU A 119 0.11 -2.43 11.34
N LEU A 120 1.14 -1.59 11.27
CA LEU A 120 1.04 -0.24 10.69
C LEU A 120 0.98 -0.23 9.16
N VAL A 121 1.43 -1.29 8.49
CA VAL A 121 1.42 -1.38 7.01
C VAL A 121 0.03 -1.26 6.40
N PRO A 122 -1.00 -2.00 6.86
CA PRO A 122 -2.36 -1.83 6.38
C PRO A 122 -2.92 -0.42 6.62
N ALA A 123 -2.60 0.19 7.75
CA ALA A 123 -3.01 1.56 8.04
C ALA A 123 -2.43 2.56 7.02
N CYS A 124 -1.13 2.44 6.71
CA CYS A 124 -0.47 3.28 5.70
C CYS A 124 -1.05 3.05 4.29
N ALA A 125 -1.38 1.80 3.93
CA ALA A 125 -2.02 1.49 2.65
C ALA A 125 -3.41 2.13 2.53
N VAL A 126 -4.22 2.05 3.57
CA VAL A 126 -5.55 2.69 3.61
C VAL A 126 -5.43 4.21 3.55
N LEU A 127 -4.51 4.80 4.32
CA LEU A 127 -4.25 6.25 4.26
C LEU A 127 -3.85 6.70 2.86
N GLY A 128 -2.95 5.98 2.20
CA GLY A 128 -2.56 6.24 0.81
C GLY A 128 -3.77 6.18 -0.14
N ALA A 129 -4.64 5.19 0.01
CA ALA A 129 -5.86 5.07 -0.78
C ALA A 129 -6.83 6.24 -0.56
N VAL A 130 -7.06 6.63 0.68
CA VAL A 130 -7.96 7.74 1.03
C VAL A 130 -7.43 9.07 0.50
N ILE A 131 -6.15 9.37 0.68
CA ILE A 131 -5.52 10.61 0.18
C ILE A 131 -5.64 10.69 -1.34
N CYS A 132 -5.30 9.60 -2.04
CA CYS A 132 -5.37 9.56 -3.50
C CYS A 132 -6.82 9.74 -4.01
N ASN A 133 -7.79 9.11 -3.37
CA ASN A 133 -9.20 9.28 -3.70
C ASN A 133 -9.66 10.72 -3.48
N HIS A 134 -9.29 11.33 -2.39
CA HIS A 134 -9.63 12.73 -2.09
C HIS A 134 -9.07 13.69 -3.15
N VAL A 135 -7.82 13.49 -3.58
CA VAL A 135 -7.19 14.29 -4.64
C VAL A 135 -7.91 14.09 -5.98
N LYS A 136 -8.30 12.86 -6.32
CA LYS A 136 -9.05 12.53 -7.53
C LYS A 136 -10.40 13.24 -7.55
N THR A 137 -11.16 13.15 -6.47
CA THR A 137 -12.48 13.78 -6.33
C THR A 137 -12.40 15.31 -6.47
N ASN A 138 -11.41 15.92 -5.85
CA ASN A 138 -11.19 17.38 -5.95
C ASN A 138 -10.85 17.82 -7.39
N LYS A 139 -10.05 17.03 -8.12
CA LYS A 139 -9.77 17.31 -9.55
C LYS A 139 -11.02 17.24 -10.41
N GLU A 140 -11.87 16.23 -10.20
CA GLU A 140 -13.13 16.07 -10.93
C GLU A 140 -14.08 17.26 -10.69
N ILE A 141 -14.22 17.70 -9.44
CA ILE A 141 -15.05 18.86 -9.09
C ILE A 141 -14.53 20.13 -9.78
N LYS A 142 -13.20 20.35 -9.78
CA LYS A 142 -12.57 21.50 -10.44
C LYS A 142 -12.80 21.49 -11.94
N ASN A 143 -12.67 20.34 -12.58
CA ASN A 143 -12.90 20.17 -14.01
C ASN A 143 -14.37 20.41 -14.40
N ARG A 144 -15.33 19.93 -13.60
CA ARG A 144 -16.76 20.20 -13.81
C ARG A 144 -17.06 21.69 -13.72
N LYS A 145 -16.53 22.38 -12.70
CA LYS A 145 -16.70 23.85 -12.57
C LYS A 145 -16.10 24.63 -13.74
N ALA A 146 -14.93 24.23 -14.25
CA ALA A 146 -14.31 24.84 -15.42
C ALA A 146 -15.13 24.65 -16.69
N HIS A 147 -15.74 23.47 -16.88
CA HIS A 147 -16.60 23.19 -18.03
C HIS A 147 -17.90 24.01 -18.01
N TYR A 148 -18.49 24.20 -16.81
CA TYR A 148 -19.67 25.07 -16.67
C TYR A 148 -19.36 26.56 -16.99
N ARG A 149 -18.17 27.03 -16.60
CA ARG A 149 -17.76 28.42 -16.90
C ARG A 149 -17.52 28.70 -18.39
N ARG A 150 -17.16 27.68 -19.18
CA ARG A 150 -16.94 27.80 -20.63
C ARG A 150 -18.24 27.77 -21.45
N LYS A 151 -19.35 27.31 -20.86
CA LYS A 151 -20.66 27.24 -21.53
C LYS A 151 -21.56 28.46 -21.27
N LYS A 152 -21.14 29.38 -20.42
CA LYS A 152 -21.74 30.68 -20.21
C LYS A 152 -21.00 31.73 -21.02
#